data_2d2e170052dc472d265c9f6a68335ce4
#
_entry.id   2d2e170052dc472d265c9f6a68335ce4
#
_cell.length_a   1.000
_cell.length_b   1.000
_cell.length_c   1.000
_cell.angle_alpha   90.00
_cell.angle_beta   90.00
_cell.angle_gamma   90.00
#
_symmetry.space_group_name_H-M   'P 1'
#
loop_
_entity.id
_entity.type
_entity.pdbx_description
1 polymer ?
#
loop_
_entity_poly.entity_id
_entity_poly.type
_entity_poly.pdbx_seq_one_letter_code
_entity_poly.pdbx_strand_id
1 'polypeptide(L)'
;YRSAVTGNSGDFTNMYSTSPFGGFVGYMESHDEERLCYGAAAGGSWGICGTMNNWSSDITMVEDGLFVVAKNVSFTAADEFKLRLGGDWGTNYGTATAGYKLPAGTGYVLSANSQNMKAPAAGKYDVYFCPEIATIWMMAPGARPADPQVEISDEDLLTVALRRAGASAAFFLTVPGPKMIWQFGEIGYDYSINHNDRTGEKPVVTSEYMAVPERKVLYDT
;
A
#
# COMPACT_ATOMS: atom_id res chain seq x y z
N TYR A 1 -9.08 -8.64 -3.62
CA TYR A 1 -8.01 -9.42 -2.99
C TYR A 1 -6.81 -8.53 -2.65
N ARG A 2 -6.21 -7.85 -3.62
CA ARG A 2 -5.02 -7.01 -3.38
C ARG A 2 -5.22 -6.00 -2.26
N SER A 3 -6.36 -5.31 -2.23
CA SER A 3 -6.69 -4.38 -1.14
C SER A 3 -6.68 -5.08 0.23
N ALA A 4 -7.19 -6.31 0.31
CA ALA A 4 -7.19 -7.08 1.55
C ALA A 4 -5.77 -7.50 1.97
N VAL A 5 -4.92 -7.90 1.01
CA VAL A 5 -3.51 -8.28 1.30
C VAL A 5 -2.71 -7.07 1.79
N THR A 6 -2.94 -5.89 1.25
CA THR A 6 -2.31 -4.63 1.68
C THR A 6 -2.94 -4.02 2.95
N GLY A 7 -3.91 -4.70 3.57
CA GLY A 7 -4.51 -4.26 4.83
C GLY A 7 -5.71 -3.34 4.69
N ASN A 8 -6.23 -3.15 3.49
CA ASN A 8 -7.43 -2.37 3.23
C ASN A 8 -8.67 -3.28 3.11
N SER A 9 -9.86 -2.67 3.24
CA SER A 9 -11.11 -3.40 2.99
C SER A 9 -11.23 -3.72 1.50
N GLY A 10 -11.52 -4.99 1.18
CA GLY A 10 -11.83 -5.42 -0.17
C GLY A 10 -13.33 -5.38 -0.46
N ASP A 11 -13.69 -5.25 -1.74
CA ASP A 11 -15.05 -5.46 -2.20
C ASP A 11 -15.14 -6.84 -2.89
N PHE A 12 -15.93 -7.73 -2.33
CA PHE A 12 -16.12 -9.10 -2.82
C PHE A 12 -17.52 -9.31 -3.42
N THR A 13 -18.29 -8.26 -3.66
CA THR A 13 -19.71 -8.37 -4.08
C THR A 13 -19.88 -8.97 -5.48
N ASN A 14 -18.88 -8.86 -6.35
CA ASN A 14 -18.92 -9.33 -7.73
C ASN A 14 -18.10 -10.60 -8.00
N MET A 15 -17.79 -11.39 -6.98
CA MET A 15 -16.96 -12.58 -7.11
C MET A 15 -17.65 -13.77 -7.75
N TYR A 16 -18.96 -13.75 -7.88
CA TYR A 16 -19.75 -14.82 -8.44
C TYR A 16 -20.68 -14.29 -9.51
N SER A 17 -20.69 -14.95 -10.69
CA SER A 17 -21.63 -14.64 -11.74
C SER A 17 -22.66 -15.78 -11.89
N THR A 18 -23.91 -15.40 -11.96
CA THR A 18 -25.03 -16.30 -12.25
C THR A 18 -25.33 -16.42 -13.75
N SER A 19 -24.38 -16.04 -14.64
CA SER A 19 -24.59 -16.13 -16.09
C SER A 19 -24.93 -17.56 -16.51
N PRO A 20 -26.00 -17.76 -17.28
CA PRO A 20 -26.39 -19.08 -17.78
C PRO A 20 -25.46 -19.63 -18.89
N PHE A 21 -24.54 -18.81 -19.42
CA PHE A 21 -23.71 -19.16 -20.57
C PHE A 21 -22.32 -19.74 -20.20
N GLY A 22 -22.19 -20.32 -19.05
CA GLY A 22 -20.98 -20.96 -18.62
C GLY A 22 -20.32 -20.27 -17.43
N GLY A 23 -19.41 -20.97 -16.82
CA GLY A 23 -18.71 -20.48 -15.63
C GLY A 23 -17.68 -19.43 -16.00
N PHE A 24 -17.46 -18.51 -15.09
CA PHE A 24 -16.29 -17.65 -15.10
C PHE A 24 -15.13 -18.38 -14.43
N VAL A 25 -13.94 -18.19 -14.94
CA VAL A 25 -12.73 -18.59 -14.24
C VAL A 25 -12.40 -17.47 -13.25
N GLY A 26 -12.52 -17.76 -11.97
CA GLY A 26 -12.09 -16.83 -10.92
C GLY A 26 -10.57 -16.81 -10.80
N TYR A 27 -9.97 -15.66 -10.54
CA TYR A 27 -8.55 -15.50 -10.24
C TYR A 27 -8.32 -14.33 -9.27
N MET A 28 -7.23 -14.38 -8.53
CA MET A 28 -6.84 -13.30 -7.63
C MET A 28 -5.85 -12.33 -8.26
N GLU A 29 -5.08 -12.80 -9.24
CA GLU A 29 -4.14 -12.02 -10.03
C GLU A 29 -4.00 -12.63 -11.43
N SER A 30 -3.56 -11.85 -12.41
CA SER A 30 -3.32 -12.29 -13.76
C SER A 30 -2.08 -11.59 -14.37
N HIS A 31 -1.85 -11.79 -15.65
CA HIS A 31 -0.78 -11.10 -16.40
C HIS A 31 -1.08 -9.61 -16.64
N ASP A 32 -2.31 -9.17 -16.43
CA ASP A 32 -2.75 -7.79 -16.68
C ASP A 32 -2.83 -6.94 -15.40
N GLU A 33 -3.05 -7.58 -14.25
CA GLU A 33 -3.09 -6.92 -12.96
C GLU A 33 -1.76 -7.05 -12.21
N GLU A 34 -1.47 -6.08 -11.37
CA GLU A 34 -0.31 -6.11 -10.51
C GLU A 34 -0.39 -7.28 -9.51
N ARG A 35 0.76 -7.86 -9.19
CA ARG A 35 0.88 -8.99 -8.27
C ARG A 35 0.22 -8.71 -6.93
N LEU A 36 -0.42 -9.73 -6.38
CA LEU A 36 -1.16 -9.63 -5.11
C LEU A 36 -0.27 -9.15 -3.96
N CYS A 37 0.92 -9.68 -3.84
CA CYS A 37 1.90 -9.34 -2.81
C CYS A 37 2.82 -8.17 -3.18
N TYR A 38 2.78 -7.67 -4.42
CA TYR A 38 3.60 -6.53 -4.82
C TYR A 38 3.27 -5.28 -4.01
N GLY A 39 4.29 -4.62 -3.49
CA GLY A 39 4.17 -3.44 -2.66
C GLY A 39 3.75 -3.71 -1.21
N ALA A 40 3.29 -4.92 -0.89
CA ALA A 40 2.99 -5.30 0.48
C ALA A 40 4.26 -5.73 1.25
N ALA A 41 5.22 -6.32 0.53
CA ALA A 41 6.50 -6.73 1.09
C ALA A 41 7.61 -5.70 0.82
N ALA A 42 7.55 -4.98 -0.29
CA ALA A 42 8.56 -3.99 -0.66
C ALA A 42 8.34 -2.63 -0.01
N GLY A 43 7.32 -2.49 0.87
CA GLY A 43 6.98 -1.19 1.43
C GLY A 43 6.97 -0.15 0.31
N GLY A 44 6.01 -0.18 -0.59
CA GLY A 44 5.99 0.75 -1.73
C GLY A 44 6.30 2.17 -1.25
N SER A 45 7.06 2.94 -2.03
CA SER A 45 7.45 4.28 -1.61
C SER A 45 6.22 5.12 -1.31
N TRP A 46 6.12 5.60 -0.09
CA TRP A 46 5.13 6.60 0.27
C TRP A 46 5.44 7.91 -0.46
N GLY A 47 4.40 8.62 -0.84
CA GLY A 47 4.55 9.89 -1.51
C GLY A 47 3.45 10.88 -1.15
N ILE A 48 3.78 12.16 -1.30
CA ILE A 48 2.85 13.27 -1.16
C ILE A 48 2.35 13.64 -2.54
N CYS A 49 1.07 13.46 -2.79
CA CYS A 49 0.41 13.85 -4.03
C CYS A 49 -0.64 14.93 -3.74
N GLY A 50 -0.66 15.98 -4.54
CA GLY A 50 -1.54 17.11 -4.28
C GLY A 50 -1.59 18.13 -5.40
N THR A 51 -2.18 19.27 -5.12
CA THR A 51 -2.29 20.38 -6.08
C THR A 51 -0.92 20.91 -6.52
N MET A 52 0.09 20.85 -5.63
CA MET A 52 1.45 21.31 -5.94
C MET A 52 2.13 20.50 -7.04
N ASN A 53 1.67 19.28 -7.33
CA ASN A 53 2.16 18.42 -8.41
C ASN A 53 1.03 17.98 -9.37
N ASN A 54 -0.07 18.74 -9.40
CA ASN A 54 -1.25 18.50 -10.25
C ASN A 54 -1.83 17.09 -10.10
N TRP A 55 -1.69 16.47 -8.93
CA TRP A 55 -2.14 15.10 -8.65
C TRP A 55 -1.55 14.01 -9.57
N SER A 56 -0.48 14.32 -10.31
CA SER A 56 0.07 13.47 -11.36
C SER A 56 1.38 12.77 -10.99
N SER A 57 2.05 13.23 -9.96
CA SER A 57 3.32 12.66 -9.48
C SER A 57 3.40 12.75 -7.96
N ASP A 58 4.39 12.09 -7.38
CA ASP A 58 4.62 12.10 -5.95
C ASP A 58 5.90 12.85 -5.58
N ILE A 59 5.85 13.57 -4.46
CA ILE A 59 7.05 13.90 -3.71
C ILE A 59 7.37 12.66 -2.88
N THR A 60 8.40 11.92 -3.28
CA THR A 60 8.79 10.67 -2.63
C THR A 60 9.20 10.90 -1.18
N MET A 61 8.70 10.06 -0.29
CA MET A 61 9.11 10.00 1.10
C MET A 61 10.16 8.90 1.29
N VAL A 62 11.14 9.14 2.13
CA VAL A 62 12.27 8.23 2.40
C VAL A 62 12.15 7.69 3.82
N GLU A 63 12.53 6.46 4.04
CA GLU A 63 12.53 5.83 5.37
C GLU A 63 13.45 6.54 6.35
N ASP A 64 12.96 6.75 7.58
CA ASP A 64 13.66 7.33 8.73
C ASP A 64 13.17 6.63 10.02
N GLY A 65 13.65 5.44 10.27
CA GLY A 65 13.22 4.59 11.39
C GLY A 65 11.75 4.16 11.26
N LEU A 66 10.91 4.54 12.21
CA LEU A 66 9.46 4.26 12.19
C LEU A 66 8.68 5.17 11.23
N PHE A 67 9.36 6.13 10.62
CA PHE A 67 8.74 7.10 9.73
C PHE A 67 9.15 6.89 8.29
N VAL A 68 8.32 7.44 7.42
CA VAL A 68 8.74 7.90 6.09
C VAL A 68 8.69 9.42 6.10
N VAL A 69 9.65 10.08 5.45
CA VAL A 69 9.81 11.54 5.51
C VAL A 69 10.05 12.16 4.13
N ALA A 70 9.37 13.27 3.85
CA ALA A 70 9.73 14.20 2.77
C ALA A 70 10.18 15.51 3.39
N LYS A 71 11.41 15.93 3.08
CA LYS A 71 12.04 17.13 3.70
C LYS A 71 11.86 18.37 2.82
N ASN A 72 11.69 19.52 3.47
CA ASN A 72 11.61 20.83 2.83
C ASN A 72 10.47 20.97 1.80
N VAL A 73 9.36 20.28 2.01
CA VAL A 73 8.19 20.37 1.13
C VAL A 73 7.55 21.74 1.26
N SER A 74 7.38 22.42 0.13
CA SER A 74 6.77 23.76 0.08
C SER A 74 5.27 23.67 -0.15
N PHE A 75 4.50 24.38 0.66
CA PHE A 75 3.04 24.48 0.54
C PHE A 75 2.62 25.94 0.45
N THR A 76 1.65 26.23 -0.39
CA THR A 76 0.87 27.46 -0.37
C THR A 76 -0.35 27.30 0.54
N ALA A 77 -1.06 28.37 0.86
CA ALA A 77 -2.30 28.32 1.64
C ALA A 77 -3.45 27.59 0.90
N ALA A 78 -3.37 27.51 -0.42
CA ALA A 78 -4.37 26.87 -1.27
C ALA A 78 -4.12 25.38 -1.46
N ASP A 79 -2.89 24.89 -1.23
CA ASP A 79 -2.53 23.52 -1.54
C ASP A 79 -3.30 22.51 -0.72
N GLU A 80 -3.79 21.49 -1.41
CA GLU A 80 -4.39 20.30 -0.86
C GLU A 80 -3.57 19.09 -1.26
N PHE A 81 -3.44 18.12 -0.37
CA PHE A 81 -2.64 16.93 -0.62
C PHE A 81 -3.19 15.70 0.10
N LYS A 82 -2.66 14.55 -0.28
CA LYS A 82 -2.84 13.25 0.37
C LYS A 82 -1.51 12.52 0.41
N LEU A 83 -1.44 11.51 1.23
CA LEU A 83 -0.38 10.50 1.15
C LEU A 83 -0.88 9.33 0.35
N ARG A 84 -0.01 8.74 -0.49
CA ARG A 84 -0.32 7.49 -1.19
C ARG A 84 0.91 6.59 -1.28
N LEU A 85 0.65 5.30 -1.41
CA LEU A 85 1.67 4.27 -1.50
C LEU A 85 1.83 3.84 -2.96
N GLY A 86 3.08 3.74 -3.44
CA GLY A 86 3.38 3.18 -4.75
C GLY A 86 2.88 4.01 -5.95
N GLY A 87 2.54 5.29 -5.74
CA GLY A 87 2.11 6.19 -6.80
C GLY A 87 0.69 5.97 -7.32
N ASP A 88 -0.08 5.08 -6.71
CA ASP A 88 -1.48 4.84 -7.07
C ASP A 88 -2.45 5.19 -5.92
N TRP A 89 -3.75 5.15 -6.21
CA TRP A 89 -4.79 5.53 -5.25
C TRP A 89 -5.38 4.35 -4.48
N GLY A 90 -4.90 3.14 -4.69
CA GLY A 90 -5.36 1.94 -3.98
C GLY A 90 -5.11 2.01 -2.47
N THR A 91 -3.95 2.56 -2.09
CA THR A 91 -3.62 2.82 -0.69
C THR A 91 -3.30 4.31 -0.54
N ASN A 92 -4.20 5.05 0.07
CA ASN A 92 -4.01 6.48 0.30
C ASN A 92 -4.61 6.92 1.64
N TYR A 93 -4.07 8.01 2.20
CA TYR A 93 -4.49 8.57 3.47
C TYR A 93 -4.77 10.07 3.36
N GLY A 94 -5.76 10.50 4.10
CA GLY A 94 -6.16 11.90 4.22
C GLY A 94 -6.88 12.16 5.54
N THR A 95 -7.65 13.22 5.60
CA THR A 95 -8.41 13.60 6.79
C THR A 95 -9.90 13.29 6.64
N ALA A 96 -10.62 13.08 7.74
CA ALA A 96 -12.06 12.82 7.71
C ALA A 96 -12.86 13.99 7.12
N THR A 97 -12.33 15.21 7.24
CA THR A 97 -12.95 16.43 6.72
C THR A 97 -12.14 17.00 5.57
N ALA A 98 -12.78 17.32 4.46
CA ALA A 98 -12.14 17.91 3.30
C ALA A 98 -11.46 19.25 3.62
N GLY A 99 -10.22 19.41 3.17
CA GLY A 99 -9.45 20.64 3.36
C GLY A 99 -9.09 20.96 4.82
N TYR A 100 -9.13 19.94 5.70
CA TYR A 100 -8.71 20.10 7.09
C TYR A 100 -7.25 20.55 7.17
N LYS A 101 -6.97 21.58 7.95
CA LYS A 101 -5.62 22.08 8.21
C LYS A 101 -4.97 21.24 9.32
N LEU A 102 -3.91 20.55 8.97
CA LEU A 102 -3.13 19.77 9.93
C LEU A 102 -2.50 20.66 11.01
N PRO A 103 -2.33 20.18 12.24
CA PRO A 103 -1.60 20.91 13.27
C PRO A 103 -0.10 20.97 12.95
N ALA A 104 0.56 22.05 13.33
CA ALA A 104 2.01 22.16 13.24
C ALA A 104 2.67 21.45 14.43
N GLY A 105 3.70 20.63 14.16
CA GLY A 105 4.54 19.98 15.18
C GLY A 105 3.86 18.90 16.02
N THR A 106 2.59 18.61 15.78
CA THR A 106 1.81 17.61 16.52
C THR A 106 1.32 16.52 15.58
N GLY A 107 1.34 15.26 16.04
CA GLY A 107 0.81 14.14 15.28
C GLY A 107 -0.69 14.23 15.08
N TYR A 108 -1.14 13.89 13.88
CA TYR A 108 -2.55 13.80 13.52
C TYR A 108 -2.83 12.46 12.85
N VAL A 109 -3.80 11.71 13.38
CA VAL A 109 -4.21 10.42 12.84
C VAL A 109 -5.01 10.61 11.56
N LEU A 110 -4.54 10.00 10.48
CA LEU A 110 -5.19 10.03 9.17
C LEU A 110 -6.19 8.89 9.02
N SER A 111 -7.08 9.03 8.05
CA SER A 111 -8.04 8.00 7.65
C SER A 111 -7.71 7.48 6.25
N ALA A 112 -7.80 6.16 6.07
CA ALA A 112 -7.62 5.53 4.77
C ALA A 112 -8.74 5.95 3.80
N ASN A 113 -8.39 6.10 2.50
CA ASN A 113 -9.32 6.42 1.42
C ASN A 113 -10.22 7.64 1.70
N SER A 114 -9.68 8.64 2.38
CA SER A 114 -10.44 9.77 2.92
C SER A 114 -10.19 11.08 2.15
N GLN A 115 -10.53 12.22 2.73
CA GLN A 115 -10.54 13.52 2.07
C GLN A 115 -9.15 14.17 2.00
N ASN A 116 -8.99 15.16 1.11
CA ASN A 116 -7.77 15.96 1.03
C ASN A 116 -7.53 16.77 2.31
N MET A 117 -6.27 17.00 2.61
CA MET A 117 -5.81 17.78 3.76
C MET A 117 -4.96 18.97 3.32
N LYS A 118 -4.74 19.91 4.23
CA LYS A 118 -3.93 21.11 4.03
C LYS A 118 -2.81 21.19 5.05
N ALA A 119 -1.71 21.83 4.65
CA ALA A 119 -0.68 22.22 5.59
C ALA A 119 -1.21 23.22 6.64
N PRO A 120 -0.56 23.35 7.80
CA PRO A 120 -0.98 24.30 8.87
C PRO A 120 -1.08 25.73 8.37
N ALA A 121 -0.11 26.15 7.56
CA ALA A 121 -0.01 27.44 6.90
C ALA A 121 0.85 27.31 5.62
N ALA A 122 0.90 28.37 4.82
CA ALA A 122 1.89 28.46 3.75
C ALA A 122 3.31 28.43 4.34
N GLY A 123 4.19 27.66 3.76
CA GLY A 123 5.56 27.51 4.25
C GLY A 123 6.24 26.23 3.80
N LYS A 124 7.42 25.98 4.39
CA LYS A 124 8.16 24.73 4.19
C LYS A 124 8.04 23.87 5.42
N TYR A 125 7.85 22.56 5.19
CA TYR A 125 7.74 21.57 6.25
C TYR A 125 8.56 20.33 5.92
N ASP A 126 9.09 19.70 6.96
CA ASP A 126 9.48 18.31 6.92
C ASP A 126 8.25 17.49 7.30
N VAL A 127 7.76 16.70 6.34
CA VAL A 127 6.53 15.91 6.49
C VAL A 127 6.90 14.50 6.89
N TYR A 128 6.57 14.12 8.11
CA TYR A 128 6.78 12.78 8.63
C TYR A 128 5.46 12.01 8.65
N PHE A 129 5.50 10.75 8.29
CA PHE A 129 4.36 9.85 8.39
C PHE A 129 4.80 8.53 8.98
N CYS A 130 4.08 8.04 9.99
CA CYS A 130 4.24 6.70 10.51
C CYS A 130 3.08 5.82 10.01
N PRO A 131 3.32 4.92 9.05
CA PRO A 131 2.28 4.09 8.47
C PRO A 131 1.56 3.19 9.48
N GLU A 132 2.28 2.66 10.48
CA GLU A 132 1.80 1.70 11.48
C GLU A 132 0.64 2.26 12.32
N ILE A 133 0.68 3.56 12.58
CA ILE A 133 -0.36 4.25 13.36
C ILE A 133 -1.12 5.29 12.51
N ALA A 134 -0.92 5.27 11.19
CA ALA A 134 -1.53 6.20 10.23
C ALA A 134 -1.42 7.68 10.65
N THR A 135 -0.32 8.08 11.26
CA THR A 135 -0.17 9.42 11.84
C THR A 135 0.84 10.26 11.06
N ILE A 136 0.46 11.51 10.77
CA ILE A 136 1.29 12.50 10.07
C ILE A 136 1.73 13.61 11.03
N TRP A 137 2.95 14.14 10.82
CA TRP A 137 3.47 15.34 11.49
C TRP A 137 3.96 16.34 10.44
N MET A 138 3.56 17.60 10.63
CA MET A 138 4.02 18.75 9.84
C MET A 138 5.07 19.48 10.66
N MET A 139 6.35 19.12 10.52
CA MET A 139 7.45 19.66 11.31
C MET A 139 8.09 20.86 10.64
N ALA A 140 8.64 21.78 11.44
CA ALA A 140 9.52 22.82 10.93
C ALA A 140 10.76 22.18 10.28
N PRO A 141 11.32 22.77 9.20
CA PRO A 141 12.50 22.22 8.55
C PRO A 141 13.65 21.92 9.52
N GLY A 142 14.16 20.69 9.48
CA GLY A 142 15.23 20.21 10.37
C GLY A 142 14.73 19.68 11.74
N ALA A 143 13.47 19.84 12.07
CA ALA A 143 12.89 19.24 13.28
C ALA A 143 12.39 17.81 12.99
N ARG A 144 12.52 16.92 13.98
CA ARG A 144 12.03 15.54 13.92
C ARG A 144 11.03 15.31 15.07
N PRO A 145 9.90 14.61 14.83
CA PRO A 145 9.01 14.21 15.91
C PRO A 145 9.70 13.18 16.81
N ALA A 146 9.26 13.05 18.06
CA ALA A 146 9.65 11.91 18.90
C ALA A 146 9.12 10.61 18.28
N ASP A 147 9.88 9.52 18.42
CA ASP A 147 9.44 8.23 17.94
C ASP A 147 8.12 7.82 18.63
N PRO A 148 7.09 7.46 17.86
CA PRO A 148 5.83 7.05 18.44
C PRO A 148 6.00 5.73 19.19
N GLN A 149 5.20 5.56 20.24
CA GLN A 149 5.08 4.25 20.88
C GLN A 149 4.23 3.38 19.95
N VAL A 150 4.89 2.57 19.14
CA VAL A 150 4.28 1.59 18.25
C VAL A 150 4.58 0.22 18.83
N GLU A 151 3.57 -0.57 19.07
CA GLU A 151 3.78 -2.01 19.18
C GLU A 151 4.11 -2.53 17.78
N ILE A 152 5.39 -2.55 17.46
CA ILE A 152 5.86 -3.21 16.23
C ILE A 152 5.59 -4.69 16.48
N SER A 153 4.70 -5.29 15.72
CA SER A 153 4.70 -6.75 15.62
C SER A 153 6.08 -7.13 15.10
N ASP A 154 6.75 -8.08 15.70
CA ASP A 154 8.03 -8.63 15.23
C ASP A 154 7.90 -9.27 13.82
N GLU A 155 6.73 -9.19 13.22
CA GLU A 155 6.43 -9.71 11.90
C GLU A 155 6.76 -8.68 10.84
N ASP A 156 7.65 -9.04 9.94
CA ASP A 156 7.94 -8.20 8.77
C ASP A 156 6.72 -8.09 7.83
N LEU A 157 6.71 -7.04 7.01
CA LEU A 157 5.59 -6.75 6.10
C LEU A 157 5.32 -7.90 5.11
N LEU A 158 6.37 -8.63 4.72
CA LEU A 158 6.25 -9.79 3.83
C LEU A 158 5.47 -10.92 4.51
N THR A 159 5.84 -11.27 5.73
CA THR A 159 5.14 -12.28 6.54
C THR A 159 3.65 -11.96 6.69
N VAL A 160 3.32 -10.72 7.04
CA VAL A 160 1.93 -10.26 7.17
C VAL A 160 1.20 -10.34 5.83
N ALA A 161 1.84 -9.91 4.73
CA ALA A 161 1.26 -9.95 3.39
C ALA A 161 0.99 -11.39 2.94
N LEU A 162 1.92 -12.31 3.17
CA LEU A 162 1.78 -13.72 2.81
C LEU A 162 0.64 -14.41 3.59
N ARG A 163 0.50 -14.13 4.89
CA ARG A 163 -0.62 -14.65 5.71
C ARG A 163 -1.97 -14.11 5.21
N ARG A 164 -2.04 -12.82 4.84
CA ARG A 164 -3.25 -12.23 4.23
C ARG A 164 -3.55 -12.83 2.86
N ALA A 165 -2.52 -13.11 2.06
CA ALA A 165 -2.66 -13.81 0.78
C ALA A 165 -3.24 -15.22 0.99
N GLY A 166 -2.74 -15.96 1.98
CA GLY A 166 -3.29 -17.28 2.35
C GLY A 166 -4.75 -17.22 2.76
N ALA A 167 -5.13 -16.28 3.62
CA ALA A 167 -6.52 -16.07 4.00
C ALA A 167 -7.41 -15.72 2.79
N SER A 168 -6.91 -14.90 1.88
CA SER A 168 -7.61 -14.54 0.64
C SER A 168 -7.74 -15.75 -0.29
N ALA A 169 -6.70 -16.60 -0.40
CA ALA A 169 -6.73 -17.83 -1.20
C ALA A 169 -7.74 -18.85 -0.61
N ALA A 170 -7.73 -19.04 0.70
CA ALA A 170 -8.69 -19.92 1.37
C ALA A 170 -10.14 -19.48 1.09
N PHE A 171 -10.43 -18.19 1.19
CA PHE A 171 -11.74 -17.64 0.83
C PHE A 171 -12.04 -17.83 -0.66
N PHE A 172 -11.10 -17.48 -1.54
CA PHE A 172 -11.25 -17.61 -2.99
C PHE A 172 -11.56 -19.04 -3.44
N LEU A 173 -10.90 -20.03 -2.86
CA LEU A 173 -11.09 -21.44 -3.20
C LEU A 173 -12.47 -21.97 -2.79
N THR A 174 -13.14 -21.34 -1.81
CA THR A 174 -14.50 -21.71 -1.41
C THR A 174 -15.59 -21.16 -2.34
N VAL A 175 -15.29 -20.16 -3.15
CA VAL A 175 -16.26 -19.63 -4.13
C VAL A 175 -16.52 -20.68 -5.22
N PRO A 176 -17.79 -20.97 -5.60
CA PRO A 176 -18.09 -21.94 -6.65
C PRO A 176 -17.50 -21.55 -8.01
N GLY A 177 -17.12 -22.56 -8.80
CA GLY A 177 -16.66 -22.41 -10.19
C GLY A 177 -15.17 -22.66 -10.39
N PRO A 178 -14.71 -22.71 -11.66
CA PRO A 178 -13.30 -22.89 -12.00
C PRO A 178 -12.41 -21.79 -11.43
N LYS A 179 -11.22 -22.14 -11.02
CA LYS A 179 -10.21 -21.23 -10.48
C LYS A 179 -8.93 -21.26 -11.30
N MET A 180 -8.27 -20.12 -11.39
CA MET A 180 -6.93 -19.99 -11.94
C MET A 180 -6.04 -19.37 -10.88
N ILE A 181 -4.89 -19.99 -10.62
CA ILE A 181 -3.79 -19.39 -9.88
C ILE A 181 -2.76 -18.96 -10.93
N TRP A 182 -2.45 -17.66 -10.96
CA TRP A 182 -1.45 -17.16 -11.87
C TRP A 182 -0.06 -17.56 -11.40
N GLN A 183 0.84 -17.80 -12.33
CA GLN A 183 2.21 -18.29 -12.12
C GLN A 183 2.89 -17.64 -10.90
N PHE A 184 3.28 -18.47 -9.95
CA PHE A 184 3.92 -18.12 -8.68
C PHE A 184 3.03 -17.33 -7.70
N GLY A 185 1.75 -17.15 -7.96
CA GLY A 185 0.79 -16.58 -7.00
C GLY A 185 0.67 -17.45 -5.74
N GLU A 186 0.82 -18.77 -5.90
CA GLU A 186 0.81 -19.76 -4.82
C GLU A 186 1.96 -19.62 -3.80
N ILE A 187 2.99 -18.89 -4.14
CA ILE A 187 4.11 -18.59 -3.25
C ILE A 187 4.21 -17.10 -2.92
N GLY A 188 3.20 -16.32 -3.32
CA GLY A 188 3.17 -14.88 -3.06
C GLY A 188 4.29 -14.12 -3.79
N TYR A 189 4.49 -14.39 -5.08
CA TYR A 189 5.48 -13.68 -5.89
C TYR A 189 5.20 -12.18 -5.90
N ASP A 190 6.16 -11.39 -5.45
CA ASP A 190 5.99 -9.97 -5.08
C ASP A 190 6.74 -8.98 -5.98
N TYR A 191 7.31 -9.43 -7.08
CA TYR A 191 7.86 -8.53 -8.09
C TYR A 191 6.75 -8.00 -9.01
N SER A 192 6.80 -6.68 -9.31
CA SER A 192 5.86 -6.04 -10.22
C SER A 192 5.79 -6.72 -11.58
N ILE A 193 4.60 -6.77 -12.19
CA ILE A 193 4.44 -7.12 -13.61
C ILE A 193 5.22 -6.17 -14.53
N ASN A 194 5.51 -4.95 -14.06
CA ASN A 194 6.28 -3.95 -14.80
C ASN A 194 7.79 -3.98 -14.46
N HIS A 195 8.27 -4.93 -13.65
CA HIS A 195 9.69 -5.09 -13.39
C HIS A 195 10.46 -5.36 -14.72
N ASN A 196 11.49 -4.56 -15.00
CA ASN A 196 12.21 -4.57 -16.29
C ASN A 196 11.30 -4.40 -17.51
N ASP A 197 10.30 -3.47 -17.41
CA ASP A 197 9.25 -3.31 -18.41
C ASP A 197 8.24 -4.48 -18.41
N ARG A 198 7.05 -4.28 -19.00
CA ARG A 198 5.94 -5.25 -18.99
C ARG A 198 6.32 -6.59 -19.60
N THR A 199 7.10 -6.58 -20.67
CA THR A 199 7.56 -7.76 -21.39
C THR A 199 8.98 -8.20 -21.04
N GLY A 200 9.63 -7.46 -20.14
CA GLY A 200 10.99 -7.72 -19.71
C GLY A 200 11.11 -8.97 -18.83
N GLU A 201 12.32 -9.46 -18.72
CA GLU A 201 12.66 -10.60 -17.88
C GLU A 201 12.38 -10.31 -16.41
N LYS A 202 11.67 -11.22 -15.74
CA LYS A 202 11.33 -11.11 -14.31
C LYS A 202 12.32 -11.89 -13.47
N PRO A 203 12.57 -11.48 -12.22
CA PRO A 203 13.41 -12.24 -11.30
C PRO A 203 12.93 -13.69 -11.16
N VAL A 204 13.87 -14.61 -11.19
CA VAL A 204 13.59 -16.03 -11.01
C VAL A 204 13.34 -16.36 -9.54
N VAL A 205 12.53 -17.37 -9.29
CA VAL A 205 12.34 -17.93 -7.95
C VAL A 205 13.59 -18.74 -7.59
N THR A 206 14.34 -18.28 -6.61
CA THR A 206 15.56 -18.94 -6.11
C THR A 206 15.28 -19.74 -4.83
N SER A 207 16.28 -20.51 -4.38
CA SER A 207 16.22 -21.20 -3.10
C SER A 207 16.11 -20.23 -1.91
N GLU A 208 16.79 -19.09 -1.99
CA GLU A 208 16.70 -18.02 -0.97
C GLU A 208 15.30 -17.41 -0.94
N TYR A 209 14.70 -17.19 -2.11
CA TYR A 209 13.33 -16.70 -2.21
C TYR A 209 12.35 -17.64 -1.51
N MET A 210 12.53 -18.96 -1.69
CA MET A 210 11.72 -20.00 -1.05
C MET A 210 12.12 -20.30 0.40
N ALA A 211 13.21 -19.73 0.90
CA ALA A 211 13.64 -19.92 2.29
C ALA A 211 12.75 -19.18 3.30
N VAL A 212 11.90 -18.24 2.85
CA VAL A 212 10.91 -17.58 3.69
C VAL A 212 9.82 -18.59 4.08
N PRO A 213 9.68 -18.95 5.36
CA PRO A 213 8.77 -20.02 5.78
C PRO A 213 7.31 -19.80 5.40
N GLU A 214 6.87 -18.55 5.41
CA GLU A 214 5.50 -18.13 5.11
C GLU A 214 5.13 -18.38 3.64
N ARG A 215 6.10 -18.37 2.71
CA ARG A 215 5.86 -18.74 1.30
C ARG A 215 5.48 -20.20 1.18
N LYS A 216 6.16 -21.05 1.96
CA LYS A 216 5.81 -22.48 2.01
C LYS A 216 4.44 -22.69 2.65
N VAL A 217 4.13 -21.96 3.72
CA VAL A 217 2.79 -22.03 4.35
C VAL A 217 1.72 -21.61 3.34
N LEU A 218 1.93 -20.53 2.59
CA LEU A 218 1.01 -20.09 1.55
C LEU A 218 0.82 -21.17 0.46
N TYR A 219 1.90 -21.80 0.02
CA TYR A 219 1.85 -22.88 -0.97
C TYR A 219 1.06 -24.10 -0.47
N ASP A 220 1.17 -24.42 0.83
CA ASP A 220 0.51 -25.57 1.44
C ASP A 220 -0.97 -25.30 1.81
N THR A 221 -1.47 -24.06 1.68
CA THR A 221 -2.85 -23.65 1.99
C THR A 221 -3.83 -24.05 0.87
#